data_a4f136bef68a8dce60d9eba79fd51976
#
_entry.id   a4f136bef68a8dce60d9eba79fd51976
#
_cell.length_a   1.000
_cell.length_b   1.000
_cell.length_c   1.000
_cell.angle_alpha   90.00
_cell.angle_beta   90.00
_cell.angle_gamma   90.00
#
_symmetry.space_group_name_H-M   'P 1'
#
loop_
_entity.id
_entity.type
_entity.pdbx_description
1 polymer ?
#
loop_
_entity_poly.entity_id
_entity_poly.type
_entity_poly.pdbx_seq_one_letter_code
_entity_poly.pdbx_strand_id
1 'polypeptide(L)'
;MSLFKRSPWILHYDGSSCNGCDIEVLACLTPLYDVERFGVVNTGNPKHADILLITGSVNERNIEIIQNLHRQMPDPKVVVAVGACACSGGIFARAYNIQGGIDHVIPVDVYVPGCAARPESIIDGVIQGIVALEHKRKQIA
;
A
#
# COMPACT_ATOMS: atom_id res chain seq x y z
N MET A 1 5.42 -22.00 12.47
CA MET A 1 4.20 -21.61 11.75
C MET A 1 4.59 -20.71 10.59
N SER A 2 4.32 -21.13 9.37
CA SER A 2 4.76 -20.41 8.17
C SER A 2 3.91 -19.16 7.98
N LEU A 3 4.52 -17.97 8.11
CA LEU A 3 3.95 -16.70 7.65
C LEU A 3 3.66 -16.72 6.15
N PHE A 4 4.24 -17.67 5.44
CA PHE A 4 4.33 -17.70 3.99
C PHE A 4 3.54 -18.88 3.36
N LYS A 5 2.42 -19.25 3.97
CA LYS A 5 1.57 -20.32 3.42
C LYS A 5 0.96 -19.98 2.06
N ARG A 6 0.88 -18.71 1.71
CA ARG A 6 0.34 -18.25 0.43
C ARG A 6 1.15 -17.05 -0.05
N SER A 7 1.30 -16.94 -1.35
CA SER A 7 1.93 -15.81 -2.01
C SER A 7 0.92 -14.65 -2.08
N PRO A 8 1.08 -13.58 -1.30
CA PRO A 8 0.18 -12.43 -1.41
C PRO A 8 0.51 -11.63 -2.66
N TRP A 9 -0.51 -11.17 -3.34
CA TRP A 9 -0.35 -10.33 -4.52
C TRP A 9 -0.55 -8.87 -4.12
N ILE A 10 0.38 -8.01 -4.52
CA ILE A 10 0.34 -6.58 -4.25
C ILE A 10 -0.05 -5.79 -5.49
N LEU A 11 -0.82 -4.74 -5.27
CA LEU A 11 -1.13 -3.73 -6.27
C LEU A 11 -0.56 -2.40 -5.77
N HIS A 12 0.28 -1.77 -6.57
CA HIS A 12 0.80 -0.44 -6.29
C HIS A 12 -0.03 0.61 -7.05
N TYR A 13 -0.50 1.61 -6.34
CA TYR A 13 -1.20 2.76 -6.91
C TYR A 13 -0.53 4.06 -6.50
N ASP A 14 -0.20 4.89 -7.48
CA ASP A 14 0.34 6.23 -7.28
C ASP A 14 -0.80 7.24 -7.24
N GLY A 15 -1.05 7.79 -6.06
CA GLY A 15 -2.08 8.79 -5.82
C GLY A 15 -1.52 10.20 -5.75
N SER A 16 -0.99 10.75 -6.84
CA SER A 16 -0.42 12.10 -6.90
C SER A 16 0.87 12.25 -6.08
N SER A 17 1.74 11.24 -6.14
CA SER A 17 3.03 11.32 -5.45
C SER A 17 4.05 12.15 -6.25
N CYS A 18 5.11 12.58 -5.57
CA CYS A 18 6.28 13.17 -6.23
C CYS A 18 7.19 12.13 -6.89
N ASN A 19 6.75 10.86 -6.92
CA ASN A 19 7.45 9.66 -7.38
C ASN A 19 8.63 9.22 -6.51
N GLY A 20 8.92 9.89 -5.40
CA GLY A 20 9.97 9.46 -4.48
C GLY A 20 9.66 8.10 -3.85
N CYS A 21 8.48 7.95 -3.27
CA CYS A 21 8.02 6.67 -2.71
C CYS A 21 7.82 5.61 -3.78
N ASP A 22 7.38 6.00 -4.98
CA ASP A 22 7.19 5.06 -6.09
C ASP A 22 8.51 4.42 -6.54
N ILE A 23 9.57 5.23 -6.64
CA ILE A 23 10.92 4.73 -6.95
C ILE A 23 11.37 3.75 -5.86
N GLU A 24 11.12 4.06 -4.60
CA GLU A 24 11.48 3.19 -3.48
C GLU A 24 10.66 1.89 -3.47
N VAL A 25 9.39 1.93 -3.83
CA VAL A 25 8.56 0.73 -4.00
C VAL A 25 9.12 -0.14 -5.13
N LEU A 26 9.49 0.45 -6.25
CA LEU A 26 10.12 -0.30 -7.35
C LEU A 26 11.48 -0.86 -6.94
N ALA A 27 12.24 -0.14 -6.11
CA ALA A 27 13.51 -0.63 -5.59
C ALA A 27 13.33 -1.90 -4.75
N CYS A 28 12.21 -2.05 -4.04
CA CYS A 28 11.91 -3.28 -3.29
C CYS A 28 11.81 -4.52 -4.19
N LEU A 29 11.46 -4.34 -5.47
CA LEU A 29 11.35 -5.43 -6.44
C LEU A 29 12.69 -5.78 -7.10
N THR A 30 13.73 -4.97 -6.86
CA THR A 30 15.06 -5.22 -7.43
C THR A 30 15.80 -6.33 -6.70
N PRO A 31 16.83 -6.95 -7.32
CA PRO A 31 17.57 -8.05 -6.69
C PRO A 31 18.22 -7.70 -5.35
N LEU A 32 18.54 -6.42 -5.12
CA LEU A 32 19.17 -5.99 -3.88
C LEU A 32 18.27 -6.17 -2.66
N TYR A 33 16.98 -5.85 -2.80
CA TYR A 33 15.98 -5.93 -1.72
C TYR A 33 15.11 -7.16 -1.84
N ASP A 34 14.76 -7.55 -3.05
CA ASP A 34 14.06 -8.78 -3.42
C ASP A 34 12.87 -9.13 -2.51
N VAL A 35 11.89 -8.24 -2.48
CA VAL A 35 10.65 -8.47 -1.71
C VAL A 35 9.91 -9.73 -2.18
N GLU A 36 10.14 -10.17 -3.40
CA GLU A 36 9.55 -11.39 -3.97
C GLU A 36 10.01 -12.65 -3.25
N ARG A 37 11.17 -12.62 -2.55
CA ARG A 37 11.62 -13.75 -1.71
C ARG A 37 10.63 -14.11 -0.60
N PHE A 38 9.75 -13.18 -0.23
CA PHE A 38 8.68 -13.42 0.74
C PHE A 38 7.40 -13.96 0.09
N GLY A 39 7.46 -14.31 -1.19
CA GLY A 39 6.32 -14.80 -1.94
C GLY A 39 5.41 -13.72 -2.51
N VAL A 40 5.81 -12.47 -2.42
CA VAL A 40 5.03 -11.32 -2.88
C VAL A 40 5.09 -11.24 -4.41
N VAL A 41 3.93 -11.08 -5.04
CA VAL A 41 3.83 -10.91 -6.50
C VAL A 41 3.18 -9.57 -6.81
N ASN A 42 3.82 -8.77 -7.65
CA ASN A 42 3.24 -7.52 -8.11
C ASN A 42 2.26 -7.76 -9.25
N THR A 43 1.06 -7.19 -9.15
CA THR A 43 0.02 -7.32 -10.17
C THR A 43 -0.57 -5.97 -10.51
N GLY A 44 -1.03 -5.81 -11.74
CA GLY A 44 -1.79 -4.64 -12.16
C GLY A 44 -3.31 -4.81 -12.10
N ASN A 45 -3.79 -5.97 -11.63
CA ASN A 45 -5.22 -6.26 -11.59
C ASN A 45 -5.74 -6.23 -10.15
N PRO A 46 -6.62 -5.27 -9.79
CA PRO A 46 -7.15 -5.17 -8.43
C PRO A 46 -7.95 -6.41 -8.00
N LYS A 47 -8.55 -7.14 -8.92
CA LYS A 47 -9.30 -8.35 -8.60
C LYS A 47 -8.44 -9.51 -8.11
N HIS A 48 -7.14 -9.47 -8.40
CA HIS A 48 -6.17 -10.47 -7.95
C HIS A 48 -5.32 -10.00 -6.76
N ALA A 49 -5.42 -8.72 -6.40
CA ALA A 49 -4.58 -8.16 -5.35
C ALA A 49 -5.14 -8.44 -3.96
N ASP A 50 -4.24 -8.80 -3.05
CA ASP A 50 -4.53 -8.98 -1.63
C ASP A 50 -4.14 -7.77 -0.82
N ILE A 51 -3.07 -7.08 -1.22
CA ILE A 51 -2.50 -5.93 -0.53
C ILE A 51 -2.43 -4.76 -1.51
N LEU A 52 -2.96 -3.62 -1.10
CA LEU A 52 -2.89 -2.37 -1.85
C LEU A 52 -1.83 -1.46 -1.24
N LEU A 53 -0.79 -1.17 -2.01
CA LEU A 53 0.22 -0.17 -1.63
C LEU A 53 -0.15 1.15 -2.28
N ILE A 54 -0.42 2.16 -1.48
CA ILE A 54 -0.76 3.49 -1.97
C ILE A 54 0.35 4.47 -1.60
N THR A 55 0.84 5.19 -2.60
CA THR A 55 1.77 6.31 -2.44
C THR A 55 1.07 7.62 -2.79
N GLY A 56 1.58 8.72 -2.28
CA GLY A 56 1.04 10.05 -2.56
C GLY A 56 -0.20 10.40 -1.76
N SER A 57 -0.59 11.65 -1.85
CA SER A 57 -1.73 12.19 -1.11
C SER A 57 -3.04 12.05 -1.89
N VAL A 58 -4.14 12.09 -1.17
CA VAL A 58 -5.47 12.09 -1.77
C VAL A 58 -5.82 13.49 -2.27
N ASN A 59 -6.23 13.59 -3.53
CA ASN A 59 -6.80 14.81 -4.09
C ASN A 59 -8.22 14.57 -4.59
N GLU A 60 -8.93 15.62 -4.96
CA GLU A 60 -10.33 15.53 -5.38
C GLU A 60 -10.55 14.63 -6.59
N ARG A 61 -9.56 14.48 -7.45
CA ARG A 61 -9.67 13.68 -8.68
C ARG A 61 -9.43 12.20 -8.45
N ASN A 62 -8.62 11.84 -7.46
CA ASN A 62 -8.27 10.44 -7.24
C ASN A 62 -9.08 9.75 -6.15
N ILE A 63 -9.92 10.47 -5.42
CA ILE A 63 -10.80 9.89 -4.39
C ILE A 63 -11.63 8.73 -4.97
N GLU A 64 -12.34 8.99 -6.05
CA GLU A 64 -13.20 7.98 -6.69
C GLU A 64 -12.40 6.79 -7.20
N ILE A 65 -11.22 7.04 -7.75
CA ILE A 65 -10.32 5.99 -8.26
C ILE A 65 -9.88 5.08 -7.11
N ILE A 66 -9.44 5.66 -6.00
CA ILE A 66 -9.00 4.92 -4.81
C ILE A 66 -10.13 4.08 -4.23
N GLN A 67 -11.32 4.67 -4.08
CA GLN A 67 -12.50 3.96 -3.60
C GLN A 67 -12.89 2.81 -4.54
N ASN A 68 -12.81 3.02 -5.84
CA ASN A 68 -13.13 2.03 -6.83
C ASN A 68 -12.13 0.87 -6.82
N LEU A 69 -10.83 1.15 -6.72
CA LEU A 69 -9.80 0.13 -6.57
C LEU A 69 -10.04 -0.72 -5.31
N HIS A 70 -10.32 -0.07 -4.20
CA HIS A 70 -10.59 -0.76 -2.94
C HIS A 70 -11.82 -1.66 -3.05
N ARG A 71 -12.88 -1.22 -3.72
CA ARG A 71 -14.09 -2.05 -3.94
C ARG A 71 -13.84 -3.23 -4.85
N GLN A 72 -12.98 -3.10 -5.85
CA GLN A 72 -12.67 -4.18 -6.79
C GLN A 72 -11.79 -5.27 -6.18
N MET A 73 -11.06 -4.96 -5.12
CA MET A 73 -10.25 -5.95 -4.43
C MET A 73 -11.12 -6.93 -3.63
N PRO A 74 -10.87 -8.24 -3.75
CA PRO A 74 -11.62 -9.22 -2.97
C PRO A 74 -11.25 -9.19 -1.48
N ASP A 75 -12.20 -9.54 -0.61
CA ASP A 75 -11.95 -9.74 0.81
C ASP A 75 -11.33 -11.13 1.07
N PRO A 76 -10.43 -11.28 2.03
CA PRO A 76 -9.82 -10.24 2.85
C PRO A 76 -8.76 -9.43 2.09
N LYS A 77 -8.67 -8.16 2.42
CA LYS A 77 -7.70 -7.24 1.79
C LYS A 77 -7.05 -6.35 2.84
N VAL A 78 -5.86 -5.88 2.51
CA VAL A 78 -5.06 -5.01 3.39
C VAL A 78 -4.62 -3.78 2.60
N VAL A 79 -4.65 -2.63 3.23
CA VAL A 79 -4.20 -1.35 2.66
C VAL A 79 -2.98 -0.87 3.41
N VAL A 80 -1.92 -0.60 2.69
CA VAL A 80 -0.67 -0.06 3.22
C VAL A 80 -0.44 1.33 2.64
N ALA A 81 -0.43 2.34 3.51
CA ALA A 81 -0.11 3.70 3.13
C ALA A 81 1.40 3.92 3.20
N VAL A 82 2.03 4.17 2.07
CA VAL A 82 3.48 4.31 1.95
C VAL A 82 3.88 5.77 1.83
N GLY A 83 4.70 6.22 2.74
CA GLY A 83 5.22 7.57 2.78
C GLY A 83 4.34 8.56 3.55
N ALA A 84 4.91 9.70 3.94
CA ALA A 84 4.22 10.71 4.73
C ALA A 84 2.99 11.27 4.01
N CYS A 85 3.02 11.40 2.69
CA CYS A 85 1.90 11.92 1.90
C CYS A 85 0.68 11.00 1.98
N ALA A 86 0.88 9.69 1.87
CA ALA A 86 -0.20 8.72 2.01
C ALA A 86 -0.70 8.60 3.45
N CYS A 87 0.20 8.70 4.42
CA CYS A 87 -0.15 8.58 5.84
C CYS A 87 -0.99 9.76 6.35
N SER A 88 -0.62 11.00 5.97
CA SER A 88 -1.24 12.21 6.55
C SER A 88 -1.37 13.39 5.59
N GLY A 89 -1.02 13.23 4.33
CA GLY A 89 -0.89 14.34 3.38
C GLY A 89 0.52 14.94 3.36
N GLY A 90 1.34 14.68 4.36
CA GLY A 90 2.72 15.13 4.45
C GLY A 90 2.86 16.64 4.35
N ILE A 91 3.86 17.09 3.61
CA ILE A 91 4.11 18.53 3.37
C ILE A 91 2.97 19.19 2.59
N PHE A 92 2.19 18.41 1.84
CA PHE A 92 1.10 18.91 1.02
C PHE A 92 -0.26 18.91 1.72
N ALA A 93 -0.33 18.59 3.02
CA ALA A 93 -1.58 18.43 3.77
C ALA A 93 -2.49 19.66 3.73
N ARG A 94 -1.91 20.86 3.58
CA ARG A 94 -2.65 22.13 3.49
C ARG A 94 -2.78 22.67 2.07
N ALA A 95 -2.37 21.89 1.08
CA ALA A 95 -2.49 22.31 -0.31
C ALA A 95 -3.95 22.32 -0.76
N TYR A 96 -4.25 23.14 -1.74
CA TYR A 96 -5.61 23.47 -2.19
C TYR A 96 -6.47 22.25 -2.50
N ASN A 97 -5.95 21.27 -3.23
CA ASN A 97 -6.72 20.08 -3.67
C ASN A 97 -6.48 18.83 -2.81
N ILE A 98 -5.69 18.93 -1.76
CA ILE A 98 -5.31 17.78 -0.94
C ILE A 98 -6.33 17.55 0.17
N GLN A 99 -6.88 16.35 0.23
CA GLN A 99 -7.88 15.94 1.22
C GLN A 99 -7.25 15.23 2.44
N GLY A 100 -5.92 15.29 2.56
CA GLY A 100 -5.19 14.66 3.65
C GLY A 100 -4.69 13.24 3.29
N GLY A 101 -4.61 12.37 4.29
CA GLY A 101 -4.12 11.01 4.11
C GLY A 101 -5.17 10.07 3.54
N ILE A 102 -4.71 8.87 3.19
CA ILE A 102 -5.56 7.83 2.60
C ILE A 102 -6.66 7.36 3.57
N ASP A 103 -6.41 7.44 4.88
CA ASP A 103 -7.35 7.03 5.92
C ASP A 103 -8.68 7.81 5.91
N HIS A 104 -8.71 8.99 5.30
CA HIS A 104 -9.94 9.76 5.11
C HIS A 104 -10.87 9.16 4.05
N VAL A 105 -10.36 8.28 3.20
CA VAL A 105 -11.08 7.75 2.03
C VAL A 105 -11.39 6.28 2.18
N ILE A 106 -10.40 5.49 2.58
CA ILE A 106 -10.51 4.04 2.78
C ILE A 106 -9.83 3.64 4.10
N PRO A 107 -10.23 2.50 4.71
CA PRO A 107 -9.54 2.00 5.89
C PRO A 107 -8.09 1.65 5.57
N VAL A 108 -7.17 2.07 6.41
CA VAL A 108 -5.74 1.76 6.29
C VAL A 108 -5.33 0.82 7.40
N ASP A 109 -4.65 -0.26 7.05
CA ASP A 109 -4.22 -1.27 8.02
C ASP A 109 -2.79 -1.05 8.49
N VAL A 110 -1.91 -0.57 7.61
CA VAL A 110 -0.49 -0.36 7.92
C VAL A 110 -0.04 0.99 7.38
N TYR A 111 0.75 1.70 8.18
CA TYR A 111 1.36 2.95 7.81
C TYR A 111 2.87 2.79 7.72
N VAL A 112 3.48 3.26 6.63
CA VAL A 112 4.92 3.28 6.42
C VAL A 112 5.36 4.74 6.29
N PRO A 113 5.83 5.37 7.36
CA PRO A 113 6.25 6.77 7.33
C PRO A 113 7.58 6.96 6.61
N GLY A 114 7.79 8.14 6.13
CA GLY A 114 9.05 8.57 5.50
C GLY A 114 8.81 9.45 4.29
N CYS A 115 9.76 10.27 3.97
CA CYS A 115 9.71 11.15 2.79
C CYS A 115 11.11 11.20 2.13
N ALA A 116 11.35 10.28 1.25
CA ALA A 116 10.58 9.07 0.89
C ALA A 116 10.78 7.95 1.92
N ALA A 117 9.81 7.03 1.99
CA ALA A 117 9.98 5.81 2.79
C ALA A 117 11.09 4.94 2.17
N ARG A 118 11.99 4.44 3.00
CA ARG A 118 13.10 3.59 2.53
C ARG A 118 12.60 2.21 2.13
N PRO A 119 13.28 1.51 1.20
CA PRO A 119 12.88 0.17 0.79
C PRO A 119 12.76 -0.81 1.95
N GLU A 120 13.65 -0.76 2.93
CA GLU A 120 13.60 -1.60 4.13
C GLU A 120 12.32 -1.36 4.93
N SER A 121 11.91 -0.10 5.08
CA SER A 121 10.67 0.26 5.77
C SER A 121 9.44 -0.19 5.01
N ILE A 122 9.47 -0.11 3.69
CA ILE A 122 8.38 -0.59 2.81
C ILE A 122 8.24 -2.11 2.93
N ILE A 123 9.35 -2.83 2.92
CA ILE A 123 9.35 -4.29 3.11
C ILE A 123 8.78 -4.67 4.47
N ASP A 124 9.17 -3.98 5.53
CA ASP A 124 8.60 -4.19 6.87
C ASP A 124 7.09 -3.93 6.87
N GLY A 125 6.65 -2.88 6.18
CA GLY A 125 5.22 -2.57 6.02
C GLY A 125 4.47 -3.65 5.27
N VAL A 126 5.06 -4.22 4.23
CA VAL A 126 4.48 -5.36 3.49
C VAL A 126 4.39 -6.60 4.38
N ILE A 127 5.42 -6.89 5.16
CA ILE A 127 5.40 -8.01 6.12
C ILE A 127 4.30 -7.83 7.15
N GLN A 128 4.16 -6.64 7.73
CA GLN A 128 3.05 -6.33 8.62
C GLN A 128 1.70 -6.49 7.94
N GLY A 129 1.59 -6.09 6.68
CA GLY A 129 0.41 -6.30 5.85
C GLY A 129 0.08 -7.78 5.65
N ILE A 130 1.09 -8.62 5.45
CA ILE A 130 0.91 -10.09 5.34
C ILE A 130 0.36 -10.65 6.64
N VAL A 131 0.90 -10.24 7.78
CA VAL A 131 0.41 -10.66 9.11
C VAL A 131 -1.03 -10.22 9.31
N ALA A 132 -1.36 -8.98 8.99
CA ALA A 132 -2.73 -8.47 9.07
C ALA A 132 -3.69 -9.24 8.15
N LEU A 133 -3.25 -9.58 6.94
CA LEU A 133 -4.02 -10.36 5.98
C LEU A 133 -4.34 -11.77 6.51
N GLU A 134 -3.34 -12.44 7.07
CA GLU A 134 -3.53 -13.76 7.67
C GLU A 134 -4.49 -13.70 8.87
N HIS A 135 -4.41 -12.64 9.67
CA HIS A 135 -5.31 -12.43 10.78
C HIS A 135 -6.76 -12.25 10.31
N LYS A 136 -6.98 -11.43 9.28
CA LYS A 136 -8.30 -11.23 8.66
C LYS A 136 -8.86 -12.52 8.07
N ARG A 137 -8.01 -13.34 7.42
CA ARG A 137 -8.41 -14.63 6.86
C ARG A 137 -8.93 -15.58 7.94
N LYS A 138 -8.30 -15.59 9.10
CA LYS A 138 -8.74 -16.41 10.24
C LYS A 138 -10.07 -15.94 10.81
N GLN A 139 -10.36 -14.66 10.78
CA GLN A 139 -11.63 -14.10 11.24
C GLN A 139 -12.80 -14.43 10.31
N ILE A 140 -12.54 -14.55 9.01
CA ILE A 140 -13.55 -14.85 7.99
C ILE A 140 -13.82 -16.37 7.92
N ALA A 141 -12.82 -17.16 8.22
CA ALA A 141 -12.92 -18.64 8.14
C ALA A 141 -13.72 -19.25 9.30
#